data_0590d36505789f3aed7207320438f2a0
#
_entry.id   0590d36505789f3aed7207320438f2a0
#
_cell.length_a   1.000
_cell.length_b   1.000
_cell.length_c   1.000
_cell.angle_alpha   90.00
_cell.angle_beta   90.00
_cell.angle_gamma   90.00
#
_symmetry.space_group_name_H-M   'P 1'
#
loop_
_entity.id
_entity.type
_entity.pdbx_description
1 polymer ?
#
loop_
_entity_poly.entity_id
_entity_poly.type
_entity_poly.pdbx_seq_one_letter_code
_entity_poly.pdbx_strand_id
1 'polypeptide(L)'
;MNANLTINDQLLQWLRQRIDLACDLSESVETMRKTGYSDEWILEAIEAVRPRGDALAEALPPPLIRRNPKNLHRVDNPNLELYTLDNFMGAKECARLVALIGHHLRPSSLAYTTGDSQFRTSQTSDLCHLKSPTALEVDAKICRTLGIRAQYSEGIQAQRYDVGQQFKPHWDYFEPDTDVYRRLAGVRGNRTWTFMVYLNDGLEGGATRFTKIDYAVEPKAGMALLWNNLKADGSPNEFTMHCGEPVISGHKIIITKWFRIHGDGPVYHE
;
A
#
# COMPACT_ATOMS: atom_id res chain seq x y z
N MET A 1 30.45 16.91 -15.10
CA MET A 1 31.08 17.21 -13.78
C MET A 1 30.09 16.75 -12.74
N ASN A 2 30.25 15.53 -12.21
CA ASN A 2 29.42 15.04 -11.11
C ASN A 2 29.91 15.74 -9.84
N ALA A 3 29.14 16.72 -9.35
CA ALA A 3 29.32 17.20 -7.99
C ALA A 3 29.05 15.99 -7.07
N ASN A 4 30.04 15.58 -6.29
CA ASN A 4 29.84 14.64 -5.19
C ASN A 4 28.92 15.32 -4.17
N LEU A 5 27.61 15.06 -4.29
CA LEU A 5 26.64 15.47 -3.31
C LEU A 5 26.93 14.69 -2.03
N THR A 6 27.27 15.38 -0.97
CA THR A 6 27.52 14.77 0.36
C THR A 6 26.24 14.65 1.14
N ILE A 7 26.14 13.60 1.96
CA ILE A 7 25.06 13.45 2.95
C ILE A 7 25.10 14.69 3.85
N ASN A 8 24.00 15.43 3.89
CA ASN A 8 23.85 16.58 4.75
C ASN A 8 22.67 16.38 5.73
N ASP A 9 22.74 17.07 6.86
CA ASP A 9 21.73 16.94 7.93
C ASP A 9 20.32 17.31 7.46
N GLN A 10 20.18 18.21 6.51
CA GLN A 10 18.87 18.61 5.97
C GLN A 10 18.20 17.45 5.21
N LEU A 11 18.96 16.72 4.41
CA LEU A 11 18.44 15.56 3.70
C LEU A 11 18.09 14.41 4.65
N LEU A 12 18.95 14.14 5.63
CA LEU A 12 18.67 13.13 6.66
C LEU A 12 17.43 13.52 7.48
N GLN A 13 17.28 14.79 7.81
CA GLN A 13 16.08 15.28 8.49
C GLN A 13 14.83 15.15 7.63
N TRP A 14 14.92 15.47 6.33
CA TRP A 14 13.83 15.28 5.38
C TRP A 14 13.46 13.81 5.25
N LEU A 15 14.44 12.90 5.13
CA LEU A 15 14.19 11.45 5.09
C LEU A 15 13.53 10.94 6.37
N ARG A 16 14.00 11.38 7.56
CA ARG A 16 13.37 11.04 8.84
C ARG A 16 11.91 11.49 8.88
N GLN A 17 11.62 12.74 8.47
CA GLN A 17 10.24 13.22 8.40
C GLN A 17 9.37 12.38 7.46
N ARG A 18 9.91 11.93 6.32
CA ARG A 18 9.19 11.05 5.38
C ARG A 18 8.89 9.69 6.01
N ILE A 19 9.82 9.14 6.76
CA ILE A 19 9.65 7.90 7.52
C ILE A 19 8.59 8.10 8.63
N ASP A 20 8.71 9.16 9.42
CA ASP A 20 7.80 9.49 10.52
C ASP A 20 6.36 9.73 10.04
N LEU A 21 6.19 10.24 8.82
CA LEU A 21 4.89 10.52 8.21
C LEU A 21 4.30 9.32 7.43
N ALA A 22 4.86 8.14 7.54
CA ALA A 22 4.43 6.97 6.79
C ALA A 22 4.49 7.09 5.26
N CYS A 23 5.29 8.01 4.75
CA CYS A 23 5.43 8.18 3.32
C CYS A 23 6.12 6.98 2.70
N ASP A 24 5.70 6.61 1.48
CA ASP A 24 6.39 5.56 0.74
C ASP A 24 7.83 5.98 0.44
N LEU A 25 8.80 5.20 0.95
CA LEU A 25 10.23 5.46 0.70
C LEU A 25 10.60 5.37 -0.78
N SER A 26 9.85 4.60 -1.59
CA SER A 26 10.09 4.53 -3.03
C SER A 26 9.92 5.89 -3.70
N GLU A 27 8.96 6.70 -3.27
CA GLU A 27 8.79 8.08 -3.76
C GLU A 27 9.95 8.98 -3.32
N SER A 28 10.45 8.78 -2.09
CA SER A 28 11.63 9.49 -1.58
C SER A 28 12.89 9.12 -2.36
N VAL A 29 13.07 7.84 -2.65
CA VAL A 29 14.17 7.33 -3.50
C VAL A 29 14.11 7.93 -4.90
N GLU A 30 12.93 7.95 -5.52
CA GLU A 30 12.75 8.52 -6.85
C GLU A 30 13.03 10.03 -6.87
N THR A 31 12.62 10.75 -5.82
CA THR A 31 12.94 12.18 -5.66
C THR A 31 14.44 12.41 -5.57
N MET A 32 15.15 11.61 -4.77
CA MET A 32 16.62 11.71 -4.64
C MET A 32 17.33 11.38 -5.96
N ARG A 33 16.87 10.37 -6.72
CA ARG A 33 17.41 10.07 -8.05
C ARG A 33 17.24 11.23 -9.02
N LYS A 34 16.07 11.86 -9.06
CA LYS A 34 15.78 13.04 -9.89
C LYS A 34 16.66 14.24 -9.53
N THR A 35 17.07 14.33 -8.27
CA THR A 35 18.01 15.37 -7.82
C THR A 35 19.49 15.02 -8.04
N GLY A 36 19.78 13.82 -8.59
CA GLY A 36 21.12 13.44 -9.02
C GLY A 36 21.92 12.60 -8.03
N TYR A 37 21.31 12.09 -6.96
CA TYR A 37 21.96 11.16 -6.04
C TYR A 37 22.10 9.76 -6.65
N SER A 38 23.26 9.10 -6.43
CA SER A 38 23.46 7.70 -6.85
C SER A 38 22.69 6.74 -5.95
N ASP A 39 22.38 5.53 -6.47
CA ASP A 39 21.67 4.51 -5.70
C ASP A 39 22.45 4.06 -4.46
N GLU A 40 23.79 3.96 -4.54
CA GLU A 40 24.66 3.64 -3.41
C GLU A 40 24.53 4.69 -2.31
N TRP A 41 24.56 5.96 -2.69
CA TRP A 41 24.44 7.07 -1.77
C TRP A 41 23.03 7.16 -1.14
N ILE A 42 21.99 6.88 -1.91
CA ILE A 42 20.59 6.81 -1.44
C ILE A 42 20.44 5.72 -0.39
N LEU A 43 21.01 4.54 -0.62
CA LEU A 43 21.01 3.44 0.35
C LEU A 43 21.71 3.82 1.64
N GLU A 44 22.90 4.44 1.56
CA GLU A 44 23.65 4.90 2.72
C GLU A 44 22.87 5.95 3.52
N ALA A 45 22.21 6.91 2.86
CA ALA A 45 21.38 7.91 3.52
C ALA A 45 20.15 7.30 4.22
N ILE A 46 19.50 6.32 3.59
CA ILE A 46 18.38 5.60 4.19
C ILE A 46 18.85 4.79 5.41
N GLU A 47 19.97 4.11 5.33
CA GLU A 47 20.54 3.37 6.46
C GLU A 47 20.93 4.29 7.63
N ALA A 48 21.44 5.48 7.35
CA ALA A 48 21.80 6.47 8.37
C ALA A 48 20.59 7.01 9.17
N VAL A 49 19.40 7.01 8.56
CA VAL A 49 18.15 7.46 9.23
C VAL A 49 17.32 6.32 9.79
N ARG A 50 17.71 5.06 9.56
CA ARG A 50 17.03 3.87 10.07
C ARG A 50 16.95 3.88 11.59
N PRO A 51 15.78 3.65 12.20
CA PRO A 51 15.71 3.39 13.64
C PRO A 51 16.51 2.12 13.95
N ARG A 52 17.52 2.23 14.81
CA ARG A 52 18.29 1.07 15.29
C ARG A 52 17.42 0.29 16.27
N GLY A 53 16.77 -0.76 15.83
CA GLY A 53 15.97 -1.62 16.69
C GLY A 53 15.50 -2.87 15.98
N ASP A 54 15.88 -4.02 16.47
CA ASP A 54 15.28 -5.37 16.32
C ASP A 54 14.84 -5.87 14.93
N ALA A 55 15.33 -5.28 13.86
CA ALA A 55 14.88 -5.51 12.49
C ALA A 55 15.22 -6.92 11.93
N LEU A 56 16.00 -7.72 12.62
CA LEU A 56 16.45 -9.03 12.11
C LEU A 56 15.65 -10.24 12.60
N ALA A 57 14.77 -10.08 13.59
CA ALA A 57 14.11 -11.21 14.23
C ALA A 57 12.76 -11.61 13.61
N GLU A 58 12.18 -10.83 12.70
CA GLU A 58 10.84 -11.09 12.17
C GLU A 58 10.82 -11.10 10.64
N ALA A 59 11.43 -12.11 10.04
CA ALA A 59 11.51 -12.26 8.58
C ALA A 59 10.18 -12.64 7.90
N LEU A 60 9.14 -12.98 8.65
CA LEU A 60 7.84 -13.36 8.10
C LEU A 60 6.73 -12.54 8.75
N PRO A 61 5.68 -12.20 8.00
CA PRO A 61 4.54 -11.51 8.57
C PRO A 61 3.93 -12.38 9.68
N PRO A 62 3.60 -11.81 10.84
CA PRO A 62 2.87 -12.54 11.87
C PRO A 62 1.56 -13.07 11.28
N PRO A 63 1.09 -14.24 11.75
CA PRO A 63 -0.16 -14.81 11.28
C PRO A 63 -1.29 -13.79 11.49
N LEU A 64 -2.09 -13.64 10.45
CA LEU A 64 -3.23 -12.75 10.47
C LEU A 64 -4.13 -13.06 11.66
N ILE A 65 -4.43 -12.04 12.44
CA ILE A 65 -5.55 -12.00 13.36
C ILE A 65 -5.41 -12.91 14.58
N ARG A 66 -4.70 -12.42 15.56
CA ARG A 66 -4.72 -13.00 16.92
C ARG A 66 -6.11 -12.91 17.59
N ARG A 67 -7.04 -12.10 17.04
CA ARG A 67 -8.43 -11.95 17.51
C ARG A 67 -9.33 -12.00 16.27
N ASN A 68 -9.90 -13.17 16.00
CA ASN A 68 -10.86 -13.37 14.92
C ASN A 68 -12.09 -12.43 15.11
N PRO A 69 -12.19 -11.29 14.40
CA PRO A 69 -13.37 -10.46 14.50
C PRO A 69 -14.58 -11.25 13.97
N LYS A 70 -15.74 -11.09 14.62
CA LYS A 70 -16.99 -11.83 14.28
C LYS A 70 -17.44 -11.68 12.81
N ASN A 71 -16.96 -10.63 12.14
CA ASN A 71 -17.34 -10.25 10.76
C ASN A 71 -16.19 -10.46 9.75
N LEU A 72 -15.19 -11.25 10.13
CA LEU A 72 -14.11 -11.68 9.24
C LEU A 72 -14.47 -13.01 8.59
N HIS A 73 -14.43 -13.05 7.27
CA HIS A 73 -14.73 -14.25 6.48
C HIS A 73 -13.53 -14.60 5.61
N ARG A 74 -12.99 -15.80 5.80
CA ARG A 74 -11.98 -16.34 4.90
C ARG A 74 -12.65 -16.82 3.62
N VAL A 75 -12.06 -16.46 2.48
CA VAL A 75 -12.46 -17.03 1.19
C VAL A 75 -11.92 -18.46 1.11
N ASP A 76 -12.77 -19.41 0.78
CA ASP A 76 -12.39 -20.83 0.66
C ASP A 76 -11.61 -21.05 -0.64
N ASN A 77 -10.31 -20.86 -0.58
CA ASN A 77 -9.41 -21.13 -1.69
C ASN A 77 -8.05 -21.62 -1.13
N PRO A 78 -7.55 -22.79 -1.56
CA PRO A 78 -6.30 -23.35 -1.04
C PRO A 78 -5.04 -22.60 -1.51
N ASN A 79 -5.12 -21.86 -2.61
CA ASN A 79 -3.97 -21.21 -3.24
C ASN A 79 -3.79 -19.75 -2.78
N LEU A 80 -4.80 -19.16 -2.12
CA LEU A 80 -4.79 -17.75 -1.74
C LEU A 80 -5.33 -17.55 -0.33
N GLU A 81 -4.54 -16.91 0.50
CA GLU A 81 -4.99 -16.42 1.79
C GLU A 81 -5.67 -15.07 1.61
N LEU A 82 -7.00 -15.09 1.53
CA LEU A 82 -7.86 -13.95 1.25
C LEU A 82 -9.02 -13.89 2.24
N TYR A 83 -9.30 -12.69 2.73
CA TYR A 83 -10.39 -12.43 3.67
C TYR A 83 -11.20 -11.22 3.27
N THR A 84 -12.49 -11.24 3.58
CA THR A 84 -13.36 -10.06 3.65
C THR A 84 -13.65 -9.74 5.11
N LEU A 85 -13.69 -8.47 5.45
CA LEU A 85 -14.02 -7.98 6.79
C LEU A 85 -15.16 -6.96 6.67
N ASP A 86 -16.37 -7.41 6.99
CA ASP A 86 -17.56 -6.57 6.94
C ASP A 86 -17.54 -5.49 8.03
N ASN A 87 -18.06 -4.31 7.68
CA ASN A 87 -18.20 -3.18 8.60
C ASN A 87 -16.89 -2.80 9.33
N PHE A 88 -15.77 -2.93 8.63
CA PHE A 88 -14.48 -2.45 9.16
C PHE A 88 -14.51 -0.95 9.45
N MET A 89 -15.16 -0.17 8.59
CA MET A 89 -15.39 1.26 8.78
C MET A 89 -16.89 1.58 8.81
N GLY A 90 -17.28 2.47 9.70
CA GLY A 90 -18.64 2.99 9.72
C GLY A 90 -18.85 4.07 8.65
N ALA A 91 -20.11 4.33 8.28
CA ALA A 91 -20.45 5.34 7.27
C ALA A 91 -19.86 6.73 7.52
N LYS A 92 -19.80 7.17 8.79
CA LYS A 92 -19.20 8.46 9.16
C LYS A 92 -17.68 8.49 8.96
N GLU A 93 -16.99 7.37 9.21
CA GLU A 93 -15.55 7.25 8.98
C GLU A 93 -15.26 7.30 7.48
N CYS A 94 -16.01 6.55 6.67
CA CYS A 94 -15.92 6.58 5.22
C CYS A 94 -16.13 7.99 4.67
N ALA A 95 -17.20 8.68 5.08
CA ALA A 95 -17.52 10.02 4.61
C ALA A 95 -16.41 11.04 4.94
N ARG A 96 -15.82 10.96 6.15
CA ARG A 96 -14.69 11.84 6.53
C ARG A 96 -13.46 11.62 5.64
N LEU A 97 -13.14 10.36 5.32
CA LEU A 97 -12.03 10.07 4.41
C LEU A 97 -12.32 10.51 2.98
N VAL A 98 -13.52 10.26 2.47
CA VAL A 98 -13.93 10.69 1.13
C VAL A 98 -13.80 12.21 0.98
N ALA A 99 -14.24 12.98 1.98
CA ALA A 99 -14.10 14.43 1.99
C ALA A 99 -12.61 14.85 2.00
N LEU A 100 -11.77 14.20 2.80
CA LEU A 100 -10.33 14.46 2.86
C LEU A 100 -9.64 14.18 1.51
N ILE A 101 -9.96 13.04 0.89
CA ILE A 101 -9.36 12.58 -0.37
C ILE A 101 -9.70 13.52 -1.52
N GLY A 102 -10.94 14.02 -1.59
CA GLY A 102 -11.47 14.77 -2.73
C GLY A 102 -10.67 16.01 -3.10
N HIS A 103 -9.94 16.62 -2.17
CA HIS A 103 -9.13 17.82 -2.39
C HIS A 103 -7.69 17.55 -2.85
N HIS A 104 -7.26 16.29 -2.91
CA HIS A 104 -5.85 15.92 -3.08
C HIS A 104 -5.61 14.86 -4.17
N LEU A 105 -6.57 14.70 -5.09
CA LEU A 105 -6.48 13.71 -6.16
C LEU A 105 -5.54 14.17 -7.28
N ARG A 106 -4.72 13.25 -7.76
CA ARG A 106 -3.85 13.39 -8.94
C ARG A 106 -3.94 12.14 -9.80
N PRO A 107 -3.65 12.18 -11.11
CA PRO A 107 -3.57 10.96 -11.91
C PRO A 107 -2.64 9.93 -11.25
N SER A 108 -3.08 8.67 -11.23
CA SER A 108 -2.27 7.59 -10.64
C SER A 108 -1.03 7.32 -11.49
N SER A 109 0.07 6.97 -10.82
CA SER A 109 1.29 6.50 -11.46
C SER A 109 1.48 5.00 -11.20
N LEU A 110 2.31 4.36 -12.02
CA LEU A 110 2.75 2.99 -11.85
C LEU A 110 4.18 2.96 -11.30
N ALA A 111 4.49 1.93 -10.52
CA ALA A 111 5.85 1.67 -10.05
C ALA A 111 6.83 1.33 -11.20
N TYR A 112 6.30 0.98 -12.37
CA TYR A 112 7.07 0.62 -13.58
C TYR A 112 6.30 1.03 -14.83
N THR A 113 7.01 1.16 -15.94
CA THR A 113 6.41 1.50 -17.24
C THR A 113 5.85 0.25 -17.90
N THR A 114 4.55 0.25 -18.20
CA THR A 114 3.90 -0.85 -18.94
C THR A 114 3.81 -0.59 -20.46
N GLY A 115 4.03 0.66 -20.90
CA GLY A 115 3.75 1.10 -22.26
C GLY A 115 2.25 1.25 -22.58
N ASP A 116 1.37 0.89 -21.66
CA ASP A 116 -0.09 0.96 -21.80
C ASP A 116 -0.66 2.08 -20.91
N SER A 117 -1.05 3.19 -21.52
CA SER A 117 -1.67 4.33 -20.80
C SER A 117 -3.02 3.99 -20.19
N GLN A 118 -3.67 2.91 -20.63
CA GLN A 118 -4.94 2.42 -20.09
C GLN A 118 -4.75 1.34 -19.01
N PHE A 119 -3.51 1.08 -18.58
CA PHE A 119 -3.24 0.07 -17.58
C PHE A 119 -3.80 0.44 -16.20
N ARG A 120 -3.61 1.70 -15.79
CA ARG A 120 -4.17 2.29 -14.56
C ARG A 120 -4.67 3.68 -14.84
N THR A 121 -5.98 3.88 -14.85
CA THR A 121 -6.62 5.15 -15.22
C THR A 121 -7.23 5.90 -14.03
N SER A 122 -7.07 5.38 -12.80
CA SER A 122 -7.57 5.98 -11.57
C SER A 122 -6.87 7.29 -11.21
N GLN A 123 -7.40 7.96 -10.18
CA GLN A 123 -6.75 9.06 -9.49
C GLN A 123 -6.29 8.59 -8.11
N THR A 124 -5.19 9.14 -7.61
CA THR A 124 -4.56 8.78 -6.33
C THR A 124 -4.42 10.00 -5.42
N SER A 125 -4.57 9.76 -4.11
CA SER A 125 -4.17 10.67 -3.04
C SER A 125 -3.38 9.90 -1.99
N ASP A 126 -2.16 10.35 -1.66
CA ASP A 126 -1.33 9.73 -0.63
C ASP A 126 -1.62 10.38 0.72
N LEU A 127 -2.32 9.65 1.59
CA LEU A 127 -2.83 10.20 2.86
C LEU A 127 -1.72 10.52 3.87
N CYS A 128 -0.54 9.91 3.73
CA CYS A 128 0.62 10.21 4.56
C CYS A 128 1.08 11.67 4.45
N HIS A 129 0.86 12.32 3.30
CA HIS A 129 1.21 13.73 3.09
C HIS A 129 0.24 14.72 3.76
N LEU A 130 -0.96 14.26 4.10
CA LEU A 130 -2.03 15.16 4.55
C LEU A 130 -1.95 15.52 6.03
N LYS A 131 -1.08 14.86 6.82
CA LYS A 131 -0.93 15.07 8.29
C LYS A 131 -2.28 15.13 9.02
N SER A 132 -3.27 14.37 8.52
CA SER A 132 -4.65 14.40 9.02
C SER A 132 -4.84 13.44 10.18
N PRO A 133 -5.40 13.89 11.32
CA PRO A 133 -5.77 12.97 12.40
C PRO A 133 -6.64 11.81 11.93
N THR A 134 -7.58 12.06 11.00
CA THR A 134 -8.44 11.01 10.42
C THR A 134 -7.63 9.95 9.69
N ALA A 135 -6.60 10.34 8.90
CA ALA A 135 -5.74 9.39 8.23
C ALA A 135 -4.92 8.56 9.23
N LEU A 136 -4.37 9.18 10.27
CA LEU A 136 -3.61 8.51 11.32
C LEU A 136 -4.47 7.53 12.14
N GLU A 137 -5.71 7.90 12.50
CA GLU A 137 -6.65 7.01 13.19
C GLU A 137 -6.95 5.75 12.38
N VAL A 138 -7.20 5.91 11.06
CA VAL A 138 -7.48 4.79 10.17
C VAL A 138 -6.24 3.91 9.99
N ASP A 139 -5.08 4.52 9.84
CA ASP A 139 -3.80 3.82 9.74
C ASP A 139 -3.55 2.91 10.97
N ALA A 140 -3.64 3.48 12.16
CA ALA A 140 -3.51 2.75 13.40
C ALA A 140 -4.59 1.65 13.56
N LYS A 141 -5.83 1.90 13.09
CA LYS A 141 -6.92 0.91 13.09
C LYS A 141 -6.58 -0.29 12.21
N ILE A 142 -6.05 -0.08 11.00
CA ILE A 142 -5.63 -1.14 10.09
C ILE A 142 -4.51 -1.97 10.74
N CYS A 143 -3.45 -1.32 11.24
CA CYS A 143 -2.33 -1.99 11.89
C CYS A 143 -2.77 -2.86 13.08
N ARG A 144 -3.66 -2.33 13.95
CA ARG A 144 -4.21 -3.10 15.08
C ARG A 144 -5.06 -4.29 14.63
N THR A 145 -5.82 -4.14 13.55
CA THR A 145 -6.68 -5.21 13.02
C THR A 145 -5.84 -6.38 12.49
N LEU A 146 -4.76 -6.09 11.79
CA LEU A 146 -3.82 -7.11 11.32
C LEU A 146 -2.89 -7.63 12.42
N GLY A 147 -2.69 -6.88 13.48
CA GLY A 147 -1.68 -7.19 14.50
C GLY A 147 -0.25 -6.97 13.99
N ILE A 148 -0.07 -6.18 12.93
CA ILE A 148 1.24 -5.83 12.36
C ILE A 148 1.59 -4.42 12.80
N ARG A 149 2.82 -4.22 13.30
CA ARG A 149 3.30 -2.90 13.73
C ARG A 149 3.40 -1.94 12.54
N ALA A 150 3.10 -0.66 12.77
CA ALA A 150 3.06 0.38 11.74
C ALA A 150 4.40 0.54 10.99
N GLN A 151 5.53 0.28 11.65
CA GLN A 151 6.85 0.33 11.03
C GLN A 151 7.03 -0.62 9.84
N TYR A 152 6.22 -1.69 9.73
CA TYR A 152 6.21 -2.61 8.59
C TYR A 152 5.29 -2.14 7.47
N SER A 153 4.61 -1.02 7.60
CA SER A 153 3.61 -0.59 6.63
C SER A 153 4.09 0.54 5.74
N GLU A 154 3.52 0.61 4.55
CA GLU A 154 3.55 1.78 3.68
C GLU A 154 2.46 2.78 4.12
N GLY A 155 2.57 4.02 3.68
CA GLY A 155 1.51 5.01 3.86
C GLY A 155 0.22 4.58 3.15
N ILE A 156 -0.93 5.00 3.70
CA ILE A 156 -2.21 4.73 3.04
C ILE A 156 -2.28 5.50 1.73
N GLN A 157 -2.62 4.80 0.66
CA GLN A 157 -2.94 5.36 -0.63
C GLN A 157 -4.45 5.28 -0.87
N ALA A 158 -5.08 6.42 -1.15
CA ALA A 158 -6.45 6.48 -1.60
C ALA A 158 -6.51 6.47 -3.13
N GLN A 159 -7.54 5.87 -3.70
CA GLN A 159 -7.75 5.75 -5.14
C GLN A 159 -9.20 6.03 -5.47
N ARG A 160 -9.43 6.86 -6.50
CA ARG A 160 -10.75 7.13 -7.05
C ARG A 160 -10.79 6.65 -8.50
N TYR A 161 -11.87 5.99 -8.85
CA TYR A 161 -12.20 5.51 -10.19
C TYR A 161 -13.53 6.11 -10.61
N ASP A 162 -13.53 6.91 -11.66
CA ASP A 162 -14.73 7.42 -12.33
C ASP A 162 -15.17 6.45 -13.43
N VAL A 163 -16.32 6.71 -14.08
CA VAL A 163 -16.87 5.86 -15.15
C VAL A 163 -15.82 5.57 -16.22
N GLY A 164 -15.69 4.32 -16.60
CA GLY A 164 -14.70 3.80 -17.54
C GLY A 164 -13.30 3.60 -16.98
N GLN A 165 -13.01 4.08 -15.79
CA GLN A 165 -11.69 3.93 -15.18
C GLN A 165 -11.53 2.54 -14.54
N GLN A 166 -10.28 2.04 -14.60
CA GLN A 166 -9.92 0.69 -14.19
C GLN A 166 -8.47 0.60 -13.72
N PHE A 167 -8.12 -0.54 -13.17
CA PHE A 167 -6.74 -0.97 -12.98
C PHE A 167 -6.62 -2.41 -13.48
N LYS A 168 -5.88 -2.62 -14.59
CA LYS A 168 -5.73 -3.93 -15.24
C LYS A 168 -5.07 -4.96 -14.32
N PRO A 169 -5.10 -6.26 -14.67
CA PRO A 169 -4.52 -7.31 -13.83
C PRO A 169 -3.06 -7.04 -13.46
N HIS A 170 -2.78 -7.06 -12.17
CA HIS A 170 -1.46 -6.79 -11.58
C HIS A 170 -1.30 -7.55 -10.27
N TRP A 171 -0.06 -7.59 -9.79
CA TRP A 171 0.28 -8.01 -8.44
C TRP A 171 0.67 -6.81 -7.60
N ASP A 172 0.45 -6.88 -6.31
CA ASP A 172 0.93 -5.88 -5.36
C ASP A 172 2.39 -6.13 -4.95
N TYR A 173 2.85 -7.37 -5.01
CA TYR A 173 4.26 -7.68 -4.78
C TYR A 173 5.15 -7.21 -5.95
N PHE A 174 6.43 -7.08 -5.67
CA PHE A 174 7.45 -6.79 -6.69
C PHE A 174 8.07 -8.11 -7.15
N GLU A 175 8.13 -8.31 -8.47
CA GLU A 175 8.69 -9.52 -9.06
C GLU A 175 10.18 -9.63 -8.75
N PRO A 176 10.66 -10.71 -8.10
CA PRO A 176 12.07 -10.91 -7.80
C PRO A 176 12.95 -10.83 -9.03
N ASP A 177 14.24 -10.51 -8.85
CA ASP A 177 15.26 -10.44 -9.89
C ASP A 177 15.04 -9.34 -10.95
N THR A 178 14.08 -8.44 -10.74
CA THR A 178 13.84 -7.28 -11.60
C THR A 178 14.50 -6.01 -11.06
N ASP A 179 14.73 -5.02 -11.94
CA ASP A 179 15.18 -3.69 -11.52
C ASP A 179 14.15 -3.01 -10.60
N VAL A 180 12.87 -3.26 -10.84
CA VAL A 180 11.78 -2.77 -9.97
C VAL A 180 11.91 -3.35 -8.57
N TYR A 181 12.18 -4.66 -8.45
CA TYR A 181 12.40 -5.29 -7.15
C TYR A 181 13.60 -4.68 -6.43
N ARG A 182 14.77 -4.60 -7.12
CA ARG A 182 15.98 -3.99 -6.53
C ARG A 182 15.73 -2.57 -6.04
N ARG A 183 15.00 -1.78 -6.80
CA ARG A 183 14.67 -0.39 -6.49
C ARG A 183 13.68 -0.24 -5.36
N LEU A 184 12.59 -1.03 -5.35
CA LEU A 184 11.44 -0.82 -4.46
C LEU A 184 11.41 -1.78 -3.28
N ALA A 185 12.01 -2.96 -3.40
CA ALA A 185 12.03 -3.99 -2.36
C ALA A 185 13.40 -4.17 -1.71
N GLY A 186 14.48 -3.65 -2.28
CA GLY A 186 15.85 -3.90 -1.82
C GLY A 186 16.10 -3.57 -0.35
N VAL A 187 15.44 -2.55 0.19
CA VAL A 187 15.59 -2.12 1.59
C VAL A 187 14.55 -2.77 2.50
N ARG A 188 13.27 -2.68 2.12
CA ARG A 188 12.14 -3.08 2.98
C ARG A 188 11.61 -4.48 2.69
N GLY A 189 12.23 -5.20 1.76
CA GLY A 189 11.72 -6.46 1.27
C GLY A 189 10.42 -6.29 0.46
N ASN A 190 9.83 -7.41 0.08
CA ASN A 190 8.60 -7.44 -0.71
C ASN A 190 7.37 -7.03 0.12
N ARG A 191 6.26 -6.75 -0.56
CA ARG A 191 4.95 -6.55 0.06
C ARG A 191 4.38 -7.88 0.52
N THR A 192 4.01 -7.98 1.78
CA THR A 192 3.45 -9.17 2.43
C THR A 192 1.93 -9.13 2.39
N TRP A 193 1.33 -8.20 3.10
CA TRP A 193 -0.12 -8.05 3.18
C TRP A 193 -0.58 -6.80 2.45
N THR A 194 -1.71 -6.94 1.75
CA THR A 194 -2.52 -5.81 1.28
C THR A 194 -3.79 -5.73 2.11
N PHE A 195 -4.11 -4.54 2.58
CA PHE A 195 -5.36 -4.20 3.24
C PHE A 195 -6.05 -3.09 2.45
N MET A 196 -7.15 -3.41 1.81
CA MET A 196 -7.94 -2.49 1.00
C MET A 196 -9.31 -2.28 1.64
N VAL A 197 -9.83 -1.05 1.61
CA VAL A 197 -11.18 -0.74 2.12
C VAL A 197 -11.96 0.01 1.05
N TYR A 198 -13.19 -0.41 0.80
CA TYR A 198 -14.15 0.34 0.01
C TYR A 198 -14.75 1.47 0.86
N LEU A 199 -14.71 2.70 0.38
CA LEU A 199 -15.24 3.86 1.11
C LEU A 199 -16.65 4.26 0.69
N ASN A 200 -17.12 3.73 -0.43
CA ASN A 200 -18.49 3.94 -0.93
C ASN A 200 -19.03 2.68 -1.62
N ASP A 201 -20.31 2.69 -1.87
CA ASP A 201 -21.09 1.73 -2.64
C ASP A 201 -22.08 2.47 -3.55
N GLY A 202 -23.11 1.78 -4.05
CA GLY A 202 -24.13 2.39 -4.91
C GLY A 202 -23.61 2.72 -6.32
N LEU A 203 -22.56 2.04 -6.77
CA LEU A 203 -22.01 2.12 -8.12
C LEU A 203 -22.32 0.81 -8.87
N GLU A 204 -22.15 0.83 -10.19
CA GLU A 204 -22.22 -0.34 -11.06
C GLU A 204 -20.85 -0.66 -11.61
N GLY A 205 -20.46 -1.94 -11.64
CA GLY A 205 -19.11 -2.37 -11.97
C GLY A 205 -18.09 -2.04 -10.86
N GLY A 206 -16.82 -1.93 -11.23
CA GLY A 206 -15.75 -1.57 -10.29
C GLY A 206 -15.38 -2.66 -9.29
N ALA A 207 -15.79 -3.91 -9.49
CA ALA A 207 -15.42 -5.03 -8.64
C ALA A 207 -13.89 -5.19 -8.55
N THR A 208 -13.42 -5.78 -7.46
CA THR A 208 -12.05 -6.26 -7.35
C THR A 208 -12.04 -7.75 -7.66
N ARG A 209 -11.45 -8.13 -8.81
CA ARG A 209 -11.42 -9.52 -9.28
C ARG A 209 -10.03 -10.11 -9.14
N PHE A 210 -9.95 -11.27 -8.49
CA PHE A 210 -8.76 -12.12 -8.44
C PHE A 210 -8.82 -13.10 -9.64
N THR A 211 -8.07 -12.76 -10.69
CA THR A 211 -8.23 -13.40 -12.02
C THR A 211 -7.77 -14.85 -12.07
N LYS A 212 -6.80 -15.24 -11.23
CA LYS A 212 -6.27 -16.61 -11.18
C LYS A 212 -7.17 -17.60 -10.43
N ILE A 213 -8.14 -17.10 -9.66
CA ILE A 213 -9.07 -17.93 -8.88
C ILE A 213 -10.54 -17.65 -9.24
N ASP A 214 -10.77 -16.78 -10.25
CA ASP A 214 -12.09 -16.33 -10.72
C ASP A 214 -13.02 -15.89 -9.58
N TYR A 215 -12.49 -15.08 -8.67
CA TYR A 215 -13.24 -14.57 -7.52
C TYR A 215 -13.33 -13.06 -7.58
N ALA A 216 -14.54 -12.52 -7.51
CA ALA A 216 -14.78 -11.07 -7.53
C ALA A 216 -15.48 -10.61 -6.26
N VAL A 217 -15.10 -9.41 -5.80
CA VAL A 217 -15.71 -8.75 -4.64
C VAL A 217 -16.29 -7.42 -5.09
N GLU A 218 -17.59 -7.26 -4.91
CA GLU A 218 -18.29 -6.03 -5.22
C GLU A 218 -18.01 -4.96 -4.16
N PRO A 219 -17.91 -3.69 -4.55
CA PRO A 219 -17.74 -2.58 -3.61
C PRO A 219 -18.91 -2.49 -2.62
N LYS A 220 -18.57 -2.50 -1.31
CA LYS A 220 -19.50 -2.30 -0.21
C LYS A 220 -18.88 -1.34 0.79
N ALA A 221 -19.52 -0.21 1.04
CA ALA A 221 -18.99 0.83 1.91
C ALA A 221 -18.60 0.29 3.29
N GLY A 222 -17.38 0.58 3.72
CA GLY A 222 -16.81 0.14 4.99
C GLY A 222 -16.33 -1.31 5.04
N MET A 223 -16.48 -2.10 3.98
CA MET A 223 -15.92 -3.46 3.90
C MET A 223 -14.42 -3.39 3.57
N ALA A 224 -13.62 -4.18 4.26
CA ALA A 224 -12.22 -4.38 3.92
C ALA A 224 -11.99 -5.72 3.22
N LEU A 225 -10.98 -5.75 2.36
CA LEU A 225 -10.47 -6.89 1.64
C LEU A 225 -8.98 -7.03 1.97
N LEU A 226 -8.57 -8.22 2.41
CA LEU A 226 -7.23 -8.48 2.91
C LEU A 226 -6.65 -9.72 2.25
N TRP A 227 -5.43 -9.63 1.74
CA TRP A 227 -4.77 -10.81 1.18
C TRP A 227 -3.26 -10.82 1.43
N ASN A 228 -2.72 -12.04 1.51
CA ASN A 228 -1.29 -12.27 1.63
C ASN A 228 -0.68 -12.40 0.24
N ASN A 229 0.26 -11.52 -0.08
CA ASN A 229 0.95 -11.48 -1.37
C ASN A 229 2.05 -12.56 -1.48
N LEU A 230 2.40 -13.21 -0.39
CA LEU A 230 3.46 -14.21 -0.34
C LEU A 230 2.92 -15.57 0.08
N LYS A 231 3.58 -16.63 -0.37
CA LYS A 231 3.38 -18.00 0.11
C LYS A 231 4.04 -18.19 1.47
N ALA A 232 3.81 -19.35 2.10
CA ALA A 232 4.38 -19.68 3.39
C ALA A 232 5.92 -19.73 3.41
N ASP A 233 6.53 -20.00 2.27
CA ASP A 233 7.99 -19.99 2.08
C ASP A 233 8.58 -18.60 1.81
N GLY A 234 7.74 -17.56 1.81
CA GLY A 234 8.14 -16.18 1.52
C GLY A 234 8.24 -15.83 0.02
N SER A 235 8.01 -16.78 -0.88
CA SER A 235 7.99 -16.52 -2.31
C SER A 235 6.70 -15.79 -2.73
N PRO A 236 6.73 -15.01 -3.82
CA PRO A 236 5.55 -14.36 -4.36
C PRO A 236 4.42 -15.33 -4.69
N ASN A 237 3.19 -14.95 -4.37
CA ASN A 237 2.02 -15.75 -4.67
C ASN A 237 1.29 -15.24 -5.92
N GLU A 238 1.46 -15.93 -7.03
CA GLU A 238 0.85 -15.55 -8.31
C GLU A 238 -0.69 -15.53 -8.30
N PHE A 239 -1.32 -16.28 -7.39
CA PHE A 239 -2.78 -16.31 -7.24
C PHE A 239 -3.36 -15.01 -6.68
N THR A 240 -2.50 -14.08 -6.22
CA THR A 240 -2.89 -12.73 -5.83
C THR A 240 -3.10 -11.78 -7.01
N MET A 241 -2.91 -12.24 -8.27
CA MET A 241 -3.18 -11.42 -9.43
C MET A 241 -4.63 -10.94 -9.41
N HIS A 242 -4.80 -9.62 -9.37
CA HIS A 242 -6.13 -9.00 -9.28
C HIS A 242 -6.23 -7.75 -10.15
N CYS A 243 -7.45 -7.32 -10.39
CA CYS A 243 -7.75 -6.09 -11.12
C CYS A 243 -8.89 -5.31 -10.44
N GLY A 244 -8.91 -4.01 -10.67
CA GLY A 244 -10.10 -3.19 -10.45
C GLY A 244 -10.86 -3.10 -11.76
N GLU A 245 -12.00 -3.79 -11.86
CA GLU A 245 -12.84 -3.78 -13.05
C GLU A 245 -13.32 -2.35 -13.38
N PRO A 246 -13.64 -2.06 -14.65
CA PRO A 246 -14.16 -0.75 -15.04
C PRO A 246 -15.43 -0.39 -14.25
N VAL A 247 -15.50 0.87 -13.82
CA VAL A 247 -16.73 1.44 -13.27
C VAL A 247 -17.70 1.72 -14.41
N ILE A 248 -18.92 1.21 -14.32
CA ILE A 248 -19.98 1.36 -15.34
C ILE A 248 -20.81 2.59 -15.04
N SER A 249 -21.21 2.78 -13.78
CA SER A 249 -21.93 3.99 -13.34
C SER A 249 -21.51 4.41 -11.93
N GLY A 250 -21.63 5.69 -11.60
CA GLY A 250 -21.17 6.25 -10.33
C GLY A 250 -19.65 6.43 -10.29
N HIS A 251 -19.06 6.16 -9.13
CA HIS A 251 -17.61 6.18 -8.93
C HIS A 251 -17.24 5.24 -7.77
N LYS A 252 -16.01 4.72 -7.80
CA LYS A 252 -15.45 3.90 -6.71
C LYS A 252 -14.36 4.66 -5.99
N ILE A 253 -14.37 4.64 -4.66
CA ILE A 253 -13.28 5.16 -3.82
C ILE A 253 -12.83 4.07 -2.86
N ILE A 254 -11.52 3.81 -2.86
CA ILE A 254 -10.88 2.86 -1.96
C ILE A 254 -9.69 3.50 -1.27
N ILE A 255 -9.28 2.91 -0.17
CA ILE A 255 -7.94 3.09 0.40
C ILE A 255 -7.22 1.75 0.39
N THR A 256 -5.90 1.79 0.18
CA THR A 256 -5.04 0.61 0.21
C THR A 256 -3.83 0.89 1.10
N LYS A 257 -3.48 -0.08 1.92
CA LYS A 257 -2.28 -0.08 2.76
C LYS A 257 -1.53 -1.38 2.54
N TRP A 258 -0.23 -1.28 2.28
CA TRP A 258 0.66 -2.43 2.11
C TRP A 258 1.57 -2.60 3.31
N PHE A 259 1.94 -3.84 3.58
CA PHE A 259 2.90 -4.21 4.61
C PHE A 259 4.11 -4.89 3.98
N ARG A 260 5.27 -4.68 4.56
CA ARG A 260 6.58 -5.08 4.03
C ARG A 260 7.21 -6.15 4.90
N ILE A 261 8.17 -6.89 4.35
CA ILE A 261 8.93 -7.91 5.10
C ILE A 261 9.72 -7.26 6.23
N HIS A 262 10.38 -6.10 5.97
CA HIS A 262 11.23 -5.43 6.94
C HIS A 262 10.59 -4.16 7.49
N GLY A 263 10.78 -3.93 8.80
CA GLY A 263 10.12 -2.89 9.55
C GLY A 263 10.87 -1.56 9.58
N ASP A 264 11.19 -0.98 8.41
CA ASP A 264 11.85 0.31 8.31
C ASP A 264 10.89 1.45 7.92
N GLY A 265 9.64 1.24 8.18
CA GLY A 265 8.60 2.22 7.93
C GLY A 265 8.40 3.16 9.11
N PRO A 266 7.41 4.04 8.99
CA PRO A 266 7.12 5.05 9.99
C PRO A 266 6.84 4.43 11.35
N VAL A 267 7.47 5.00 12.34
CA VAL A 267 7.13 4.75 13.73
C VAL A 267 6.05 5.78 14.09
N TYR A 268 4.80 5.33 14.18
CA TYR A 268 3.81 6.13 14.88
C TYR A 268 4.13 6.02 16.36
N HIS A 269 4.44 7.15 16.99
CA HIS A 269 4.56 7.19 18.44
C HIS A 269 3.19 6.85 19.04
N GLU A 270 3.17 5.83 19.91
CA GLU A 270 2.04 5.52 20.75
C GLU A 270 1.71 6.67 21.68
#